data_34f0431a67297dde53c41cbcce7af06a
#
_entry.id   34f0431a67297dde53c41cbcce7af06a
#
_cell.length_a   1.000
_cell.length_b   1.000
_cell.length_c   1.000
_cell.angle_alpha   90.00
_cell.angle_beta   90.00
_cell.angle_gamma   90.00
#
_symmetry.space_group_name_H-M   'P 1'
#
loop_
_entity.id
_entity.type
_entity.pdbx_description
1 polymer ?
#
loop_
_entity_poly.entity_id
_entity_poly.type
_entity_poly.pdbx_seq_one_letter_code
_entity_poly.pdbx_strand_id
1 'polypeptide(L)'
;MHAEEARMQAEFAAKKNEEEARRQADLARRQAEEIKRLSEQEGEEPPTTLFSNRTIISGNIPTLMRKNTGETVQITKQVFCIGKADQGVDYKVSGNKSISRRHAYITSINGINYLRDNNSTNHTFLNGTQVYSNVDVPIPDNSVIRLSNEEFIFRTNS
;
A
#
# COMPACT_ATOMS: atom_id res chain seq x y z
N MET A 1 -41.92 8.61 -24.30
CA MET A 1 -41.00 9.75 -24.20
C MET A 1 -40.08 9.71 -22.98
N HIS A 2 -40.54 9.14 -21.85
CA HIS A 2 -39.67 9.02 -20.66
C HIS A 2 -38.54 7.98 -20.75
N ALA A 3 -38.63 7.02 -21.66
CA ALA A 3 -37.60 5.98 -21.85
C ALA A 3 -36.32 6.49 -22.53
N GLU A 4 -36.40 7.51 -23.37
CA GLU A 4 -35.22 8.08 -24.04
C GLU A 4 -34.41 8.97 -23.12
N GLU A 5 -35.05 9.74 -22.25
CA GLU A 5 -34.35 10.55 -21.23
C GLU A 5 -33.62 9.68 -20.22
N ALA A 6 -34.23 8.60 -19.78
CA ALA A 6 -33.58 7.63 -18.87
C ALA A 6 -32.38 6.95 -19.53
N ARG A 7 -32.44 6.63 -20.82
CA ARG A 7 -31.31 6.09 -21.58
C ARG A 7 -30.17 7.10 -21.72
N MET A 8 -30.46 8.35 -22.04
CA MET A 8 -29.46 9.40 -22.13
C MET A 8 -28.77 9.66 -20.80
N GLN A 9 -29.52 9.70 -19.69
CA GLN A 9 -28.96 9.87 -18.36
C GLN A 9 -28.09 8.69 -17.93
N ALA A 10 -28.51 7.46 -18.22
CA ALA A 10 -27.72 6.27 -17.92
C ALA A 10 -26.44 6.21 -18.76
N GLU A 11 -26.51 6.57 -20.02
CA GLU A 11 -25.37 6.63 -20.93
C GLU A 11 -24.38 7.73 -20.54
N PHE A 12 -24.88 8.90 -20.12
CA PHE A 12 -24.05 10.00 -19.61
C PHE A 12 -23.37 9.64 -18.28
N ALA A 13 -24.05 8.99 -17.36
CA ALA A 13 -23.49 8.52 -16.10
C ALA A 13 -22.44 7.42 -16.32
N ALA A 14 -22.68 6.50 -17.25
CA ALA A 14 -21.72 5.47 -17.62
C ALA A 14 -20.42 6.06 -18.23
N LYS A 15 -20.56 7.03 -19.11
CA LYS A 15 -19.41 7.75 -19.70
C LYS A 15 -18.62 8.53 -18.66
N LYS A 16 -19.31 9.19 -17.73
CA LYS A 16 -18.68 9.93 -16.64
C LYS A 16 -17.89 9.01 -15.70
N ASN A 17 -18.46 7.88 -15.33
CA ASN A 17 -17.78 6.88 -14.50
C ASN A 17 -16.56 6.27 -15.20
N GLU A 18 -16.68 5.99 -16.50
CA GLU A 18 -15.57 5.48 -17.31
C GLU A 18 -14.44 6.51 -17.41
N GLU A 19 -14.75 7.78 -17.60
CA GLU A 19 -13.78 8.87 -17.65
C GLU A 19 -13.07 9.08 -16.30
N GLU A 20 -13.80 9.05 -15.18
CA GLU A 20 -13.20 9.13 -13.84
C GLU A 20 -12.29 7.93 -13.56
N ALA A 21 -12.69 6.72 -13.94
CA ALA A 21 -11.86 5.53 -13.80
C ALA A 21 -10.58 5.64 -14.62
N ARG A 22 -10.65 6.16 -15.85
CA ARG A 22 -9.46 6.42 -16.69
C ARG A 22 -8.54 7.47 -16.06
N ARG A 23 -9.07 8.55 -15.52
CA ARG A 23 -8.27 9.59 -14.84
C ARG A 23 -7.55 9.05 -13.62
N GLN A 24 -8.22 8.25 -12.81
CA GLN A 24 -7.61 7.62 -11.64
C GLN A 24 -6.52 6.61 -12.02
N ALA A 25 -6.77 5.80 -13.04
CA ALA A 25 -5.78 4.87 -13.57
C ALA A 25 -4.57 5.61 -14.17
N ASP A 26 -4.80 6.71 -14.85
CA ASP A 26 -3.75 7.53 -15.46
C ASP A 26 -2.89 8.24 -14.39
N LEU A 27 -3.52 8.77 -13.34
CA LEU A 27 -2.81 9.35 -12.18
C LEU A 27 -1.96 8.32 -11.45
N ALA A 28 -2.50 7.12 -11.21
CA ALA A 28 -1.76 6.03 -10.59
C ALA A 28 -0.56 5.60 -11.45
N ARG A 29 -0.76 5.53 -12.76
CA ARG A 29 0.30 5.22 -13.73
C ARG A 29 1.39 6.28 -13.75
N ARG A 30 1.03 7.57 -13.77
CA ARG A 30 2.00 8.69 -13.72
C ARG A 30 2.81 8.69 -12.43
N GLN A 31 2.18 8.44 -11.30
CA GLN A 31 2.89 8.34 -10.02
C GLN A 31 3.85 7.17 -10.01
N ALA A 32 3.46 6.02 -10.53
CA ALA A 32 4.34 4.85 -10.66
C ALA A 32 5.51 5.10 -11.60
N GLU A 33 5.29 5.79 -12.73
CA GLU A 33 6.35 6.17 -13.67
C GLU A 33 7.30 7.20 -13.07
N GLU A 34 6.81 8.17 -12.30
CA GLU A 34 7.63 9.17 -11.63
C GLU A 34 8.52 8.54 -10.56
N ILE A 35 7.99 7.64 -9.76
CA ILE A 35 8.76 6.85 -8.78
C ILE A 35 9.84 6.03 -9.49
N LYS A 36 9.51 5.41 -10.61
CA LYS A 36 10.47 4.65 -11.42
C LYS A 36 11.58 5.54 -12.01
N ARG A 37 11.21 6.72 -12.50
CA ARG A 37 12.19 7.71 -13.01
C ARG A 37 13.14 8.20 -11.92
N LEU A 38 12.63 8.51 -10.73
CA LEU A 38 13.43 8.97 -9.60
C LEU A 38 14.40 7.86 -9.14
N SER A 39 13.98 6.60 -9.17
CA SER A 39 14.86 5.47 -8.85
C SER A 39 15.92 5.20 -9.92
N GLU A 40 15.65 5.51 -11.18
CA GLU A 40 16.61 5.36 -12.29
C GLU A 40 17.60 6.52 -12.37
N GLN A 41 17.23 7.73 -11.92
CA GLN A 41 18.11 8.92 -11.98
C GLN A 41 19.22 8.95 -10.93
N GLU A 42 19.12 8.20 -9.87
CA GLU A 42 20.17 8.10 -8.85
C GLU A 42 21.36 7.21 -9.25
N GLY A 43 21.44 6.77 -10.48
CA GLY A 43 22.64 6.33 -11.21
C GLY A 43 23.40 5.12 -10.70
N GLU A 44 23.06 4.62 -9.53
CA GLU A 44 23.60 3.38 -9.01
C GLU A 44 22.46 2.38 -8.88
N GLU A 45 22.39 1.46 -9.83
CA GLU A 45 21.51 0.32 -9.69
C GLU A 45 21.90 -0.45 -8.43
N PRO A 46 21.03 -0.50 -7.40
CA PRO A 46 21.25 -1.50 -6.38
C PRO A 46 21.23 -2.86 -7.09
N PRO A 47 22.24 -3.68 -6.89
CA PRO A 47 22.28 -4.98 -7.55
C PRO A 47 20.99 -5.74 -7.26
N THR A 48 20.30 -6.13 -8.31
CA THR A 48 18.99 -6.79 -8.28
C THR A 48 18.95 -8.06 -7.42
N THR A 49 20.10 -8.62 -7.12
CA THR A 49 20.26 -9.77 -6.23
C THR A 49 20.08 -9.46 -4.74
N LEU A 50 19.97 -8.18 -4.35
CA LEU A 50 19.92 -7.76 -2.95
C LEU A 50 18.51 -7.41 -2.46
N PHE A 51 17.46 -7.53 -3.30
CA PHE A 51 16.07 -7.31 -2.90
C PHE A 51 15.46 -8.44 -2.08
N SER A 52 16.17 -9.51 -1.83
CA SER A 52 15.69 -10.61 -1.00
C SER A 52 15.99 -10.34 0.48
N ASN A 53 15.01 -9.86 1.20
CA ASN A 53 14.94 -9.89 2.68
C ASN A 53 16.19 -9.39 3.44
N ARG A 54 16.83 -8.35 2.94
CA ARG A 54 17.95 -7.76 3.64
C ARG A 54 17.47 -7.06 4.90
N THR A 55 18.05 -7.39 6.03
CA THR A 55 17.80 -6.71 7.30
C THR A 55 18.23 -5.25 7.21
N ILE A 56 17.37 -4.33 7.59
CA ILE A 56 17.70 -2.90 7.66
C ILE A 56 18.63 -2.70 8.86
N ILE A 57 19.91 -2.46 8.58
CA ILE A 57 20.94 -2.34 9.64
C ILE A 57 21.15 -0.88 10.05
N SER A 58 20.64 0.07 9.30
CA SER A 58 20.95 1.49 9.50
C SER A 58 19.88 2.23 10.30
N GLY A 59 20.24 2.66 11.46
CA GLY A 59 19.79 3.81 12.27
C GLY A 59 18.31 3.98 12.58
N ASN A 60 17.45 3.96 11.61
CA ASN A 60 16.04 4.30 11.78
C ASN A 60 15.15 3.12 11.36
N ILE A 61 14.90 2.22 12.30
CA ILE A 61 14.00 1.09 12.04
C ILE A 61 12.56 1.58 12.24
N PRO A 62 11.72 1.58 11.18
CA PRO A 62 10.33 1.95 11.31
C PRO A 62 9.57 0.98 12.20
N THR A 63 8.55 1.46 12.86
CA THR A 63 7.68 0.67 13.72
C THR A 63 6.23 0.72 13.24
N LEU A 64 5.53 -0.37 13.45
CA LEU A 64 4.11 -0.49 13.16
C LEU A 64 3.39 -0.88 14.44
N MET A 65 2.49 -0.04 14.92
CA MET A 65 1.70 -0.29 16.13
C MET A 65 0.26 -0.60 15.76
N ARG A 66 -0.21 -1.75 16.20
CA ARG A 66 -1.63 -2.14 16.05
C ARG A 66 -2.48 -1.40 17.09
N LYS A 67 -3.39 -0.55 16.63
CA LYS A 67 -4.21 0.30 17.53
C LYS A 67 -5.10 -0.50 18.46
N ASN A 68 -5.64 -1.61 17.99
CA ASN A 68 -6.58 -2.43 18.77
C ASN A 68 -5.93 -3.15 19.96
N THR A 69 -4.71 -3.61 19.82
CA THR A 69 -3.98 -4.37 20.84
C THR A 69 -2.85 -3.60 21.50
N GLY A 70 -2.40 -2.51 20.89
CA GLY A 70 -1.19 -1.78 21.31
C GLY A 70 0.11 -2.50 20.96
N GLU A 71 0.03 -3.63 20.27
CA GLU A 71 1.20 -4.39 19.85
C GLU A 71 2.03 -3.60 18.84
N THR A 72 3.32 -3.49 19.11
CA THR A 72 4.27 -2.78 18.24
C THR A 72 5.28 -3.75 17.68
N VAL A 73 5.48 -3.70 16.37
CA VAL A 73 6.46 -4.51 15.65
C VAL A 73 7.44 -3.61 14.90
N GLN A 74 8.70 -4.02 14.87
CA GLN A 74 9.73 -3.33 14.09
C GLN A 74 9.79 -3.87 12.67
N ILE A 75 9.86 -2.97 11.70
CA ILE A 75 10.01 -3.33 10.29
C ILE A 75 11.50 -3.46 9.99
N THR A 76 12.03 -4.66 10.23
CA THR A 76 13.47 -4.93 10.13
C THR A 76 13.90 -5.45 8.75
N LYS A 77 12.94 -5.71 7.89
CA LYS A 77 13.21 -6.22 6.54
C LYS A 77 12.91 -5.18 5.48
N GLN A 78 13.62 -5.23 4.39
CA GLN A 78 13.38 -4.36 3.24
C GLN A 78 11.99 -4.57 2.64
N VAL A 79 11.51 -5.81 2.59
CA VAL A 79 10.16 -6.16 2.20
C VAL A 79 9.48 -6.83 3.39
N PHE A 80 8.48 -6.18 3.94
CA PHE A 80 7.77 -6.61 5.14
C PHE A 80 6.32 -6.94 4.79
N CYS A 81 5.93 -8.19 4.97
CA CYS A 81 4.59 -8.68 4.65
C CYS A 81 3.69 -8.72 5.88
N ILE A 82 2.49 -8.19 5.74
CA ILE A 82 1.47 -8.17 6.79
C ILE A 82 0.25 -8.97 6.31
N GLY A 83 -0.23 -9.87 7.15
CA GLY A 83 -1.41 -10.67 6.82
C GLY A 83 -1.80 -11.62 7.95
N LYS A 84 -2.80 -12.45 7.71
CA LYS A 84 -3.29 -13.45 8.68
C LYS A 84 -2.70 -14.84 8.51
N ALA A 85 -1.90 -15.10 7.48
CA ALA A 85 -1.33 -16.40 7.23
C ALA A 85 -0.41 -16.86 8.37
N ASP A 86 -0.32 -18.16 8.58
CA ASP A 86 0.61 -18.73 9.56
C ASP A 86 2.05 -18.74 9.06
N GLN A 87 2.24 -18.71 7.75
CA GLN A 87 3.56 -18.72 7.11
C GLN A 87 3.61 -17.70 5.96
N GLY A 88 4.80 -17.20 5.68
CA GLY A 88 5.04 -16.27 4.57
C GLY A 88 4.63 -14.84 4.84
N VAL A 89 4.36 -14.49 6.10
CA VAL A 89 4.15 -13.11 6.57
C VAL A 89 5.18 -12.78 7.65
N ASP A 90 5.58 -11.53 7.72
CA ASP A 90 6.51 -11.04 8.74
C ASP A 90 5.78 -10.58 9.99
N TYR A 91 4.57 -10.08 9.83
CA TYR A 91 3.66 -9.78 10.91
C TYR A 91 2.31 -10.45 10.70
N LYS A 92 1.95 -11.33 11.62
CA LYS A 92 0.66 -12.03 11.61
C LYS A 92 -0.38 -11.23 12.38
N VAL A 93 -1.45 -10.82 11.70
CA VAL A 93 -2.62 -10.20 12.32
C VAL A 93 -3.56 -11.29 12.80
N SER A 94 -3.45 -11.64 14.07
CA SER A 94 -4.29 -12.68 14.67
C SER A 94 -5.67 -12.12 15.07
N GLY A 95 -6.67 -12.99 15.03
CA GLY A 95 -8.02 -12.67 15.52
C GLY A 95 -8.89 -11.85 14.56
N ASN A 96 -8.41 -11.50 13.39
CA ASN A 96 -9.18 -10.74 12.42
C ASN A 96 -9.33 -11.51 11.10
N LYS A 97 -10.53 -12.03 10.86
CA LYS A 97 -10.83 -12.81 9.67
C LYS A 97 -10.95 -11.96 8.39
N SER A 98 -11.15 -10.65 8.54
CA SER A 98 -11.28 -9.71 7.42
C SER A 98 -9.94 -9.41 6.74
N ILE A 99 -8.84 -9.76 7.37
CA ILE A 99 -7.50 -9.61 6.82
C ILE A 99 -7.20 -10.76 5.84
N SER A 100 -6.64 -10.43 4.70
CA SER A 100 -6.19 -11.44 3.73
C SER A 100 -4.93 -12.16 4.23
N ARG A 101 -4.64 -13.34 3.72
CA ARG A 101 -3.47 -14.15 4.13
C ARG A 101 -2.17 -13.36 3.99
N ARG A 102 -1.96 -12.72 2.84
CA ARG A 102 -0.92 -11.72 2.59
C ARG A 102 -1.62 -10.46 2.14
N HIS A 103 -1.90 -9.56 3.07
CA HIS A 103 -2.79 -8.42 2.82
C HIS A 103 -2.06 -7.26 2.16
N ALA A 104 -0.93 -6.87 2.71
CA ALA A 104 -0.15 -5.74 2.24
C ALA A 104 1.35 -5.94 2.48
N TYR A 105 2.15 -5.18 1.74
CA TYR A 105 3.60 -5.12 1.91
C TYR A 105 4.03 -3.70 2.25
N ILE A 106 5.01 -3.59 3.14
CA ILE A 106 5.77 -2.36 3.35
C ILE A 106 7.17 -2.61 2.80
N THR A 107 7.57 -1.79 1.83
CA THR A 107 8.88 -1.91 1.18
C THR A 107 9.70 -0.67 1.48
N SER A 108 10.93 -0.84 1.94
CA SER A 108 11.86 0.26 2.19
C SER A 108 12.88 0.34 1.05
N ILE A 109 12.90 1.48 0.37
CA ILE A 109 13.79 1.76 -0.76
C ILE A 109 14.45 3.12 -0.50
N ASN A 110 15.77 3.14 -0.41
CA ASN A 110 16.56 4.36 -0.20
C ASN A 110 16.07 5.23 0.98
N GLY A 111 15.67 4.58 2.08
CA GLY A 111 15.18 5.27 3.27
C GLY A 111 13.71 5.72 3.20
N ILE A 112 13.04 5.49 2.08
CA ILE A 112 11.62 5.78 1.92
C ILE A 112 10.83 4.48 2.04
N ASN A 113 9.77 4.51 2.84
CA ASN A 113 8.90 3.36 3.02
C ASN A 113 7.66 3.50 2.15
N TYR A 114 7.30 2.42 1.47
CA TYR A 114 6.13 2.36 0.57
C TYR A 114 5.16 1.30 1.05
N LEU A 115 3.89 1.59 0.93
CA LEU A 115 2.80 0.66 1.20
C LEU A 115 2.22 0.16 -0.11
N ARG A 116 2.06 -1.16 -0.22
CA ARG A 116 1.44 -1.81 -1.37
C ARG A 116 0.35 -2.77 -0.92
N ASP A 117 -0.83 -2.67 -1.50
CA ASP A 117 -1.89 -3.66 -1.34
C ASP A 117 -1.61 -4.88 -2.23
N ASN A 118 -1.78 -6.07 -1.68
CA ASN A 118 -1.54 -7.34 -2.40
C ASN A 118 -2.86 -8.01 -2.81
N ASN A 119 -3.66 -7.34 -3.61
CA ASN A 119 -4.99 -7.82 -4.03
C ASN A 119 -5.85 -8.28 -2.84
N SER A 120 -5.83 -7.51 -1.77
CA SER A 120 -6.60 -7.83 -0.58
C SER A 120 -8.11 -7.78 -0.86
N THR A 121 -8.86 -8.65 -0.21
CA THR A 121 -10.33 -8.72 -0.37
C THR A 121 -11.02 -7.46 0.13
N ASN A 122 -10.56 -6.90 1.23
CA ASN A 122 -11.19 -5.75 1.91
C ASN A 122 -10.36 -4.46 1.84
N HIS A 123 -9.40 -4.40 0.94
CA HIS A 123 -8.60 -3.22 0.61
C HIS A 123 -7.68 -2.73 1.73
N THR A 124 -6.73 -1.90 1.34
CA THR A 124 -5.77 -1.23 2.20
C THR A 124 -5.96 0.28 2.07
N PHE A 125 -5.82 1.01 3.16
CA PHE A 125 -5.98 2.47 3.19
C PHE A 125 -4.79 3.11 3.90
N LEU A 126 -4.34 4.23 3.37
CA LEU A 126 -3.30 5.07 3.96
C LEU A 126 -3.88 6.44 4.26
N ASN A 127 -3.92 6.81 5.55
CA ASN A 127 -4.51 8.07 6.01
C ASN A 127 -5.93 8.33 5.45
N GLY A 128 -6.74 7.26 5.37
CA GLY A 128 -8.11 7.32 4.86
C GLY A 128 -8.25 7.21 3.34
N THR A 129 -7.15 7.19 2.60
CA THR A 129 -7.15 7.04 1.14
C THR A 129 -6.85 5.59 0.74
N GLN A 130 -7.65 5.02 -0.13
CA GLN A 130 -7.46 3.65 -0.60
C GLN A 130 -6.14 3.51 -1.37
N VAL A 131 -5.37 2.50 -1.01
CA VAL A 131 -4.18 2.06 -1.74
C VAL A 131 -4.61 0.98 -2.74
N TYR A 132 -4.44 1.26 -4.01
CA TYR A 132 -4.79 0.29 -5.04
C TYR A 132 -3.79 -0.86 -5.11
N SER A 133 -4.29 -2.02 -5.51
CA SER A 133 -3.48 -3.24 -5.59
C SER A 133 -2.29 -3.07 -6.53
N ASN A 134 -1.13 -3.52 -6.08
CA ASN A 134 0.13 -3.47 -6.81
C ASN A 134 0.66 -2.06 -7.11
N VAL A 135 0.18 -1.05 -6.38
CA VAL A 135 0.69 0.33 -6.46
C VAL A 135 1.47 0.65 -5.18
N ASP A 136 2.68 1.12 -5.33
CA ASP A 136 3.51 1.57 -4.21
C ASP A 136 3.18 3.01 -3.86
N VAL A 137 2.76 3.24 -2.61
CA VAL A 137 2.43 4.57 -2.10
C VAL A 137 3.39 4.92 -0.95
N PRO A 138 4.10 6.05 -1.02
CA PRO A 138 5.01 6.45 0.05
C PRO A 138 4.25 6.68 1.36
N ILE A 139 4.85 6.21 2.46
CA ILE A 139 4.26 6.30 3.80
C ILE A 139 4.93 7.43 4.57
N PRO A 140 4.26 8.56 4.82
CA PRO A 140 4.78 9.59 5.72
C PRO A 140 4.89 9.09 7.16
N ASP A 141 5.73 9.75 7.95
CA ASP A 141 5.82 9.48 9.38
C ASP A 141 4.47 9.74 10.08
N ASN A 142 4.18 8.97 11.13
CA ASN A 142 2.90 9.02 11.86
C ASN A 142 1.66 8.75 11.01
N SER A 143 1.80 7.98 9.94
CA SER A 143 0.66 7.60 9.11
C SER A 143 -0.21 6.53 9.75
N VAL A 144 -1.50 6.60 9.46
CA VAL A 144 -2.45 5.55 9.83
C VAL A 144 -2.62 4.62 8.63
N ILE A 145 -2.24 3.37 8.79
CA ILE A 145 -2.45 2.30 7.81
C ILE A 145 -3.64 1.48 8.28
N ARG A 146 -4.63 1.34 7.41
CA ARG A 146 -5.79 0.49 7.69
C ARG A 146 -5.82 -0.68 6.72
N LEU A 147 -5.81 -1.89 7.27
CA LEU A 147 -5.99 -3.12 6.52
C LEU A 147 -7.39 -3.66 6.83
N SER A 148 -8.31 -3.55 5.89
CA SER A 148 -9.73 -3.86 6.12
C SER A 148 -10.31 -2.93 7.22
N ASN A 149 -10.63 -3.49 8.38
CA ASN A 149 -11.10 -2.77 9.57
C ASN A 149 -10.05 -2.66 10.69
N GLU A 150 -8.81 -3.07 10.44
CA GLU A 150 -7.71 -3.04 11.42
C GLU A 150 -6.80 -1.85 11.16
N GLU A 151 -6.62 -0.99 12.16
CA GLU A 151 -5.79 0.21 12.03
C GLU A 151 -4.43 0.04 12.71
N PHE A 152 -3.39 0.56 12.05
CA PHE A 152 -2.02 0.57 12.52
C PHE A 152 -1.46 1.98 12.45
N ILE A 153 -0.57 2.33 13.35
CA ILE A 153 0.20 3.57 13.30
C ILE A 153 1.62 3.22 12.84
N PHE A 154 2.01 3.80 11.72
CA PHE A 154 3.37 3.70 11.19
C PHE A 154 4.21 4.86 11.71
N ARG A 155 5.39 4.58 12.24
CA ARG A 155 6.35 5.59 12.70
C ARG A 155 7.73 5.29 12.18
N THR A 156 8.41 6.32 11.73
CA THR A 156 9.84 6.30 11.49
C THR A 156 10.53 6.84 12.72
N ASN A 157 11.44 6.07 13.29
CA ASN A 157 12.29 6.58 14.38
C ASN A 157 13.37 7.47 13.76
N SER A 158 13.08 8.74 13.72
CA SER A 158 14.07 9.74 13.29
C SER A 158 14.87 10.27 14.48
#